data_f22d80ec44e02544e32c0bea4488bb04
#
_entry.id   f22d80ec44e02544e32c0bea4488bb04
#
_cell.length_a   1.000
_cell.length_b   1.000
_cell.length_c   1.000
_cell.angle_alpha   90.00
_cell.angle_beta   90.00
_cell.angle_gamma   90.00
#
_symmetry.space_group_name_H-M   'P 1'
#
loop_
_entity.id
_entity.type
_entity.pdbx_description
1 polymer ?
#
loop_
_entity_poly.entity_id
_entity_poly.type
_entity_poly.pdbx_seq_one_letter_code
_entity_poly.pdbx_strand_id
1 'polypeptide(L)'
;DMSQSGLRIGGLPVFAISTPDSFRKLLTHVRLQTVMFPDYATVQHERNRFVEVCLQSNIELLVAPPVELLDNPEKTREHMREIKIEDLLGREQISINMDEISSVLKEEVILVTGAAGSIGSEICRLLASIRVKQLILFDNAETPMHDLRLEIQDRYPMQSFVPIIGDVRIKSRLEFVFTKYVPTVVFHAAAYKHVPLMEEYPCEAIRTNVDGTRKLADMSVLHSVKRFIMISTDKAVNPTNVMGASKRIAEMYVQSLSFKIDEARGKTQFITTRFGNVLGSNGSVVARFREQIRRGGPVTVTHPDIFRYFMTIPGASRLVLEAVTLGRGGEIFVFDMGEPVKIADMARRMIQLAGLIPDEQVKVVFAGLRPGEKLYEELLTDSEFTVPTRHPKIRIAKVRRYEWNEVSTAVDKLIRMAE
;
A
#
# COMPACT_ATOMS: atom_id res chain seq x y z
N ASP A 1 17.31 32.45 20.31
CA ASP A 1 18.30 33.42 20.82
C ASP A 1 19.31 33.74 19.73
N MET A 2 19.26 34.96 19.16
CA MET A 2 20.21 35.41 18.13
C MET A 2 21.63 35.67 18.67
N SER A 3 21.98 35.20 19.85
CA SER A 3 23.24 35.45 20.55
C SER A 3 24.43 34.61 20.03
N GLN A 4 24.24 33.75 19.04
CA GLN A 4 25.36 33.11 18.30
C GLN A 4 25.57 33.76 16.91
N SER A 5 25.24 35.02 16.77
CA SER A 5 25.46 35.81 15.57
C SER A 5 26.96 36.07 15.37
N GLY A 6 27.60 35.27 14.57
CA GLY A 6 29.01 35.43 14.22
C GLY A 6 29.70 34.15 13.77
N LEU A 7 29.13 32.98 14.03
CA LEU A 7 29.67 31.74 13.53
C LEU A 7 29.47 31.66 12.00
N ARG A 8 30.53 31.28 11.29
CA ARG A 8 30.46 31.02 9.85
C ARG A 8 31.10 29.66 9.56
N ILE A 9 30.45 28.89 8.70
CA ILE A 9 30.98 27.64 8.17
C ILE A 9 31.10 27.78 6.66
N GLY A 10 32.31 27.60 6.11
CA GLY A 10 32.56 27.82 4.68
C GLY A 10 32.20 29.22 4.18
N GLY A 11 32.31 30.24 5.04
CA GLY A 11 31.94 31.64 4.72
C GLY A 11 30.44 31.96 4.87
N LEU A 12 29.59 30.94 5.09
CA LEU A 12 28.13 31.10 5.25
C LEU A 12 27.77 31.36 6.72
N PRO A 13 26.79 32.26 7.01
CA PRO A 13 26.38 32.55 8.37
C PRO A 13 25.63 31.34 8.98
N VAL A 14 25.86 31.10 10.27
CA VAL A 14 25.15 30.06 11.04
C VAL A 14 24.16 30.75 11.97
N PHE A 15 22.89 30.29 11.93
CA PHE A 15 21.83 30.77 12.79
C PHE A 15 21.38 29.63 13.72
N ALA A 16 21.33 29.91 15.03
CA ALA A 16 20.74 28.99 16.00
C ALA A 16 19.22 29.12 16.00
N ILE A 17 18.52 28.06 15.59
CA ILE A 17 17.07 28.04 15.50
C ILE A 17 16.57 26.94 16.46
N SER A 18 15.93 27.34 17.56
CA SER A 18 15.45 26.41 18.60
C SER A 18 13.94 26.23 18.62
N THR A 19 13.19 27.18 18.05
CA THR A 19 11.71 27.17 18.04
C THR A 19 11.15 27.60 16.68
N PRO A 20 9.91 27.22 16.34
CA PRO A 20 9.23 27.72 15.14
C PRO A 20 9.16 29.24 15.07
N ASP A 21 8.98 29.93 16.21
CA ASP A 21 8.90 31.38 16.25
C ASP A 21 10.27 32.05 16.00
N SER A 22 11.37 31.44 16.46
CA SER A 22 12.71 31.92 16.13
C SER A 22 12.99 31.78 14.63
N PHE A 23 12.46 30.72 14.01
CA PHE A 23 12.57 30.54 12.56
C PHE A 23 11.69 31.55 11.79
N ARG A 24 10.45 31.78 12.20
CA ARG A 24 9.62 32.84 11.60
C ARG A 24 10.28 34.21 11.68
N LYS A 25 10.89 34.54 12.81
CA LYS A 25 11.67 35.81 12.96
C LYS A 25 12.88 35.84 12.00
N LEU A 26 13.58 34.74 11.80
CA LEU A 26 14.67 34.68 10.82
C LEU A 26 14.15 34.97 9.40
N LEU A 27 13.01 34.42 9.01
CA LEU A 27 12.40 34.63 7.69
C LEU A 27 12.00 36.07 7.42
N THR A 28 11.81 36.94 8.43
CA THR A 28 11.58 38.35 8.23
C THR A 28 12.83 39.15 7.85
N HIS A 29 14.02 38.57 8.10
CA HIS A 29 15.31 39.21 7.84
C HIS A 29 16.10 38.52 6.70
N VAL A 30 15.83 37.26 6.46
CA VAL A 30 16.51 36.43 5.44
C VAL A 30 15.46 35.88 4.49
N ARG A 31 15.61 36.20 3.21
CA ARG A 31 14.76 35.63 2.15
C ARG A 31 15.26 34.24 1.80
N LEU A 32 14.58 33.20 2.31
CA LEU A 32 14.84 31.82 1.94
C LEU A 32 13.90 31.37 0.82
N GLN A 33 14.44 30.72 -0.19
CA GLN A 33 13.67 30.09 -1.27
C GLN A 33 13.55 28.58 -1.04
N THR A 34 14.60 27.96 -0.52
CA THR A 34 14.69 26.52 -0.34
C THR A 34 15.32 26.22 1.01
N VAL A 35 14.81 25.18 1.67
CA VAL A 35 15.40 24.60 2.89
C VAL A 35 15.73 23.12 2.58
N MET A 36 16.97 22.74 2.89
CA MET A 36 17.46 21.38 2.69
C MET A 36 17.62 20.70 4.05
N PHE A 37 17.01 19.55 4.20
CA PHE A 37 17.18 18.67 5.38
C PHE A 37 18.27 17.63 5.10
N PRO A 38 19.06 17.23 6.12
CA PRO A 38 20.15 16.27 5.93
C PRO A 38 19.64 14.88 5.55
N ASP A 39 18.48 14.49 6.06
CA ASP A 39 17.88 13.18 5.82
C ASP A 39 16.35 13.19 6.10
N TYR A 40 15.67 12.09 5.73
CA TYR A 40 14.25 11.92 5.97
C TYR A 40 13.88 11.78 7.46
N ALA A 41 14.75 11.25 8.29
CA ALA A 41 14.50 11.11 9.72
C ALA A 41 14.39 12.50 10.36
N THR A 42 15.25 13.44 9.95
CA THR A 42 15.19 14.85 10.37
C THR A 42 13.90 15.52 9.87
N VAL A 43 13.46 15.28 8.63
CA VAL A 43 12.18 15.79 8.13
C VAL A 43 11.02 15.31 9.00
N GLN A 44 11.00 14.06 9.36
CA GLN A 44 9.97 13.46 10.22
C GLN A 44 9.99 14.04 11.64
N HIS A 45 11.19 14.18 12.22
CA HIS A 45 11.37 14.75 13.55
C HIS A 45 10.94 16.23 13.63
N GLU A 46 11.28 17.01 12.62
CA GLU A 46 11.00 18.45 12.56
C GLU A 46 9.66 18.78 11.87
N ARG A 47 8.85 17.78 11.53
CA ARG A 47 7.60 17.92 10.78
C ARG A 47 6.64 18.95 11.37
N ASN A 48 6.38 18.89 12.66
CA ASN A 48 5.42 19.78 13.35
C ASN A 48 6.06 21.11 13.80
N ARG A 49 7.31 21.34 13.46
CA ARG A 49 8.09 22.51 13.87
C ARG A 49 8.52 23.30 12.63
N PHE A 50 9.65 22.99 12.05
CA PHE A 50 10.25 23.78 10.97
C PHE A 50 9.65 23.46 9.59
N VAL A 51 9.29 22.22 9.33
CA VAL A 51 8.65 21.83 8.06
C VAL A 51 7.32 22.57 7.88
N GLU A 52 6.49 22.64 8.93
CA GLU A 52 5.22 23.36 8.88
C GLU A 52 5.40 24.86 8.62
N VAL A 53 6.41 25.49 9.23
CA VAL A 53 6.72 26.91 8.98
C VAL A 53 7.18 27.12 7.53
N CYS A 54 8.01 26.24 6.97
CA CYS A 54 8.44 26.31 5.58
C CYS A 54 7.23 26.23 4.62
N LEU A 55 6.33 25.27 4.85
CA LEU A 55 5.12 25.10 4.04
C LEU A 55 4.21 26.34 4.10
N GLN A 56 4.00 26.90 5.31
CA GLN A 56 3.21 28.14 5.49
C GLN A 56 3.86 29.36 4.85
N SER A 57 5.19 29.38 4.74
CA SER A 57 5.98 30.45 4.14
C SER A 57 6.29 30.23 2.66
N ASN A 58 5.73 29.21 2.05
CA ASN A 58 5.94 28.84 0.64
C ASN A 58 7.41 28.61 0.27
N ILE A 59 8.16 27.98 1.18
CA ILE A 59 9.57 27.65 1.01
C ILE A 59 9.68 26.22 0.50
N GLU A 60 10.43 26.02 -0.57
CA GLU A 60 10.72 24.69 -1.13
C GLU A 60 11.49 23.81 -0.12
N LEU A 61 11.14 22.54 -0.05
CA LEU A 61 11.74 21.58 0.87
C LEU A 61 12.45 20.47 0.10
N LEU A 62 13.74 20.32 0.36
CA LEU A 62 14.58 19.29 -0.23
C LEU A 62 15.21 18.40 0.85
N VAL A 63 15.60 17.20 0.46
CA VAL A 63 16.44 16.30 1.27
C VAL A 63 17.79 16.16 0.56
N ALA A 64 18.87 16.30 1.34
CA ALA A 64 20.23 16.14 0.83
C ALA A 64 20.47 14.68 0.36
N PRO A 65 21.24 14.48 -0.69
CA PRO A 65 21.69 13.15 -1.07
C PRO A 65 22.65 12.58 0.00
N PRO A 66 22.88 11.26 0.02
CA PRO A 66 23.89 10.64 0.87
C PRO A 66 25.26 11.31 0.72
N VAL A 67 26.01 11.39 1.82
CA VAL A 67 27.31 12.11 1.88
C VAL A 67 28.29 11.63 0.82
N GLU A 68 28.25 10.34 0.48
CA GLU A 68 29.10 9.70 -0.53
C GLU A 68 28.88 10.25 -1.94
N LEU A 69 27.76 10.93 -2.19
CA LEU A 69 27.41 11.52 -3.49
C LEU A 69 27.70 13.02 -3.56
N LEU A 70 28.08 13.65 -2.46
CA LEU A 70 28.29 15.10 -2.40
C LEU A 70 29.56 15.56 -3.16
N ASP A 71 30.50 14.66 -3.41
CA ASP A 71 31.73 14.97 -4.14
C ASP A 71 31.54 15.18 -5.65
N ASN A 72 30.34 14.87 -6.19
CA ASN A 72 30.03 15.05 -7.60
C ASN A 72 28.80 15.95 -7.77
N PRO A 73 28.96 17.21 -8.24
CA PRO A 73 27.87 18.19 -8.36
C PRO A 73 26.71 17.74 -9.27
N GLU A 74 26.98 16.98 -10.33
CA GLU A 74 25.93 16.47 -11.23
C GLU A 74 25.12 15.39 -10.55
N LYS A 75 25.79 14.41 -9.92
CA LYS A 75 25.14 13.36 -9.14
C LYS A 75 24.41 13.92 -7.92
N THR A 76 24.95 14.96 -7.28
CA THR A 76 24.31 15.65 -6.17
C THR A 76 22.96 16.24 -6.60
N ARG A 77 22.89 16.90 -7.76
CA ARG A 77 21.64 17.47 -8.29
C ARG A 77 20.62 16.40 -8.67
N GLU A 78 21.04 15.32 -9.32
CA GLU A 78 20.18 14.19 -9.70
C GLU A 78 19.60 13.46 -8.50
N HIS A 79 20.30 13.44 -7.36
CA HIS A 79 19.90 12.76 -6.14
C HIS A 79 19.30 13.69 -5.08
N MET A 80 19.25 15.01 -5.32
CA MET A 80 18.42 15.91 -4.53
C MET A 80 16.96 15.52 -4.75
N ARG A 81 16.24 15.25 -3.67
CA ARG A 81 14.86 14.79 -3.75
C ARG A 81 13.92 15.79 -3.08
N GLU A 82 12.90 16.21 -3.82
CA GLU A 82 11.77 16.95 -3.26
C GLU A 82 11.06 16.12 -2.20
N ILE A 83 10.65 16.79 -1.12
CA ILE A 83 9.82 16.17 -0.09
C ILE A 83 8.43 15.94 -0.68
N LYS A 84 7.99 14.68 -0.64
CA LYS A 84 6.67 14.28 -1.09
C LYS A 84 5.69 14.23 0.08
N ILE A 85 4.38 14.22 -0.23
CA ILE A 85 3.33 14.09 0.80
C ILE A 85 3.49 12.80 1.61
N GLU A 86 3.99 11.74 1.00
CA GLU A 86 4.30 10.46 1.65
C GLU A 86 5.30 10.63 2.79
N ASP A 87 6.29 11.49 2.59
CA ASP A 87 7.33 11.80 3.58
C ASP A 87 6.76 12.62 4.75
N LEU A 88 5.73 13.44 4.51
CA LEU A 88 5.08 14.28 5.53
C LEU A 88 4.02 13.55 6.36
N LEU A 89 3.51 12.43 5.93
CA LEU A 89 2.47 11.71 6.68
C LEU A 89 3.01 10.93 7.89
N GLY A 90 4.32 11.04 8.16
CA GLY A 90 4.92 10.59 9.42
C GLY A 90 4.76 9.09 9.67
N ARG A 91 4.78 8.29 8.62
CA ARG A 91 4.71 6.83 8.77
C ARG A 91 6.09 6.28 9.09
N GLU A 92 6.26 5.74 10.29
CA GLU A 92 7.48 5.04 10.68
C GLU A 92 7.83 3.95 9.67
N GLN A 93 9.11 3.79 9.43
CA GLN A 93 9.59 2.69 8.61
C GLN A 93 9.29 1.37 9.33
N ILE A 94 8.46 0.52 8.72
CA ILE A 94 8.06 -0.75 9.29
C ILE A 94 9.25 -1.71 9.25
N SER A 95 9.70 -2.13 10.43
CA SER A 95 10.72 -3.15 10.60
C SER A 95 10.07 -4.54 10.60
N ILE A 96 10.65 -5.48 9.88
CA ILE A 96 10.22 -6.88 9.81
C ILE A 96 11.44 -7.79 9.99
N ASN A 97 11.21 -9.03 10.39
CA ASN A 97 12.27 -10.01 10.53
C ASN A 97 12.60 -10.69 9.19
N MET A 98 13.48 -10.05 8.39
CA MET A 98 13.85 -10.57 7.07
C MET A 98 14.53 -11.94 7.12
N ASP A 99 15.27 -12.28 8.17
CA ASP A 99 15.93 -13.57 8.31
C ASP A 99 14.89 -14.68 8.50
N GLU A 100 13.89 -14.45 9.32
CA GLU A 100 12.79 -15.39 9.52
C GLU A 100 11.95 -15.55 8.25
N ILE A 101 11.59 -14.44 7.59
CA ILE A 101 10.88 -14.48 6.31
C ILE A 101 11.67 -15.25 5.28
N SER A 102 12.98 -14.99 5.17
CA SER A 102 13.88 -15.72 4.26
C SER A 102 13.91 -17.21 4.59
N SER A 103 14.01 -17.59 5.87
CA SER A 103 14.02 -19.00 6.27
C SER A 103 12.76 -19.76 5.85
N VAL A 104 11.62 -19.08 5.79
CA VAL A 104 10.32 -19.67 5.40
C VAL A 104 10.12 -19.69 3.89
N LEU A 105 10.62 -18.69 3.15
CA LEU A 105 10.26 -18.48 1.74
C LEU A 105 11.37 -18.79 0.72
N LYS A 106 12.64 -18.85 1.14
CA LYS A 106 13.79 -18.98 0.22
C LYS A 106 13.72 -20.21 -0.68
N GLU A 107 13.33 -21.36 -0.15
CA GLU A 107 13.27 -22.63 -0.89
C GLU A 107 11.90 -22.86 -1.57
N GLU A 108 11.03 -21.85 -1.60
CA GLU A 108 9.68 -21.98 -2.11
C GLU A 108 9.54 -21.49 -3.57
N VAL A 109 8.62 -22.13 -4.30
CA VAL A 109 8.14 -21.64 -5.59
C VAL A 109 6.93 -20.75 -5.33
N ILE A 110 7.05 -19.47 -5.63
CA ILE A 110 6.08 -18.48 -5.21
C ILE A 110 5.34 -17.89 -6.41
N LEU A 111 4.01 -17.96 -6.37
CA LEU A 111 3.12 -17.31 -7.33
C LEU A 111 2.60 -16.01 -6.74
N VAL A 112 2.79 -14.90 -7.44
CA VAL A 112 2.18 -13.61 -7.13
C VAL A 112 1.19 -13.25 -8.23
N THR A 113 -0.10 -13.21 -7.91
CA THR A 113 -1.13 -12.72 -8.83
C THR A 113 -1.40 -11.24 -8.60
N GLY A 114 -1.71 -10.47 -9.64
CA GLY A 114 -1.70 -9.02 -9.57
C GLY A 114 -0.26 -8.49 -9.40
N ALA A 115 0.71 -9.21 -9.96
CA ALA A 115 2.14 -8.95 -9.79
C ALA A 115 2.57 -7.58 -10.31
N ALA A 116 1.92 -7.06 -11.35
CA ALA A 116 2.21 -5.75 -11.92
C ALA A 116 1.46 -4.59 -11.20
N GLY A 117 0.60 -4.89 -10.23
CA GLY A 117 -0.06 -3.91 -9.38
C GLY A 117 0.88 -3.31 -8.32
N SER A 118 0.44 -2.23 -7.65
CA SER A 118 1.28 -1.51 -6.68
C SER A 118 1.77 -2.38 -5.51
N ILE A 119 0.90 -3.23 -4.94
CA ILE A 119 1.27 -4.14 -3.84
C ILE A 119 1.98 -5.38 -4.39
N GLY A 120 1.46 -5.99 -5.47
CA GLY A 120 2.06 -7.19 -6.06
C GLY A 120 3.50 -6.98 -6.52
N SER A 121 3.79 -5.84 -7.17
CA SER A 121 5.15 -5.52 -7.63
C SER A 121 6.14 -5.32 -6.48
N GLU A 122 5.70 -4.69 -5.39
CA GLU A 122 6.56 -4.53 -4.21
C GLU A 122 6.80 -5.85 -3.49
N ILE A 123 5.79 -6.72 -3.39
CA ILE A 123 5.97 -8.09 -2.89
C ILE A 123 6.99 -8.83 -3.77
N CYS A 124 6.90 -8.71 -5.11
CA CYS A 124 7.86 -9.32 -6.03
C CYS A 124 9.29 -8.80 -5.81
N ARG A 125 9.49 -7.49 -5.59
CA ARG A 125 10.81 -6.91 -5.25
C ARG A 125 11.38 -7.47 -3.96
N LEU A 126 10.57 -7.51 -2.92
CA LEU A 126 10.97 -8.05 -1.61
C LEU A 126 11.33 -9.53 -1.70
N LEU A 127 10.53 -10.33 -2.41
CA LEU A 127 10.81 -11.75 -2.64
C LEU A 127 12.08 -11.96 -3.48
N ALA A 128 12.29 -11.13 -4.51
CA ALA A 128 13.50 -11.17 -5.33
C ALA A 128 14.76 -10.81 -4.51
N SER A 129 14.65 -9.91 -3.54
CA SER A 129 15.78 -9.53 -2.67
C SER A 129 16.27 -10.67 -1.77
N ILE A 130 15.39 -11.59 -1.35
CA ILE A 130 15.74 -12.77 -0.55
C ILE A 130 16.09 -14.00 -1.41
N ARG A 131 15.99 -13.89 -2.73
CA ARG A 131 16.31 -14.94 -3.70
C ARG A 131 15.53 -16.22 -3.44
N VAL A 132 14.20 -16.17 -3.58
CA VAL A 132 13.34 -17.35 -3.50
C VAL A 132 13.68 -18.35 -4.62
N LYS A 133 13.38 -19.62 -4.42
CA LYS A 133 13.70 -20.68 -5.39
C LYS A 133 13.21 -20.36 -6.80
N GLN A 134 11.95 -19.93 -6.95
CA GLN A 134 11.39 -19.42 -8.20
C GLN A 134 10.26 -18.46 -7.93
N LEU A 135 10.20 -17.35 -8.67
CA LEU A 135 9.16 -16.34 -8.58
C LEU A 135 8.32 -16.34 -9.86
N ILE A 136 7.01 -16.53 -9.73
CA ILE A 136 6.05 -16.54 -10.84
C ILE A 136 5.24 -15.26 -10.75
N LEU A 137 5.41 -14.38 -11.72
CA LEU A 137 4.71 -13.09 -11.83
C LEU A 137 3.50 -13.29 -12.72
N PHE A 138 2.28 -13.20 -12.17
CA PHE A 138 1.05 -13.41 -12.92
C PHE A 138 0.19 -12.15 -12.89
N ASP A 139 -0.07 -11.57 -14.07
CA ASP A 139 -0.93 -10.40 -14.23
C ASP A 139 -1.54 -10.36 -15.64
N ASN A 140 -2.65 -9.65 -15.81
CA ASN A 140 -3.26 -9.43 -17.13
C ASN A 140 -2.79 -8.11 -17.78
N ALA A 141 -2.11 -7.24 -17.05
CA ALA A 141 -1.59 -5.95 -17.52
C ALA A 141 -0.21 -6.12 -18.17
N GLU A 142 -0.16 -6.13 -19.51
CA GLU A 142 1.06 -6.44 -20.27
C GLU A 142 2.16 -5.41 -20.03
N THR A 143 1.91 -4.12 -20.26
CA THR A 143 2.94 -3.08 -20.15
C THR A 143 3.52 -2.95 -18.74
N PRO A 144 2.73 -2.87 -17.64
CA PRO A 144 3.29 -2.88 -16.29
C PRO A 144 4.06 -4.17 -15.96
N MET A 145 3.67 -5.31 -16.54
CA MET A 145 4.40 -6.56 -16.38
C MET A 145 5.77 -6.51 -17.07
N HIS A 146 5.83 -5.91 -18.25
CA HIS A 146 7.09 -5.69 -18.97
C HIS A 146 8.06 -4.84 -18.15
N ASP A 147 7.58 -3.72 -17.60
CA ASP A 147 8.39 -2.83 -16.76
C ASP A 147 8.92 -3.56 -15.52
N LEU A 148 8.05 -4.30 -14.82
CA LEU A 148 8.45 -5.09 -13.66
C LEU A 148 9.48 -6.18 -14.03
N ARG A 149 9.31 -6.83 -15.19
CA ARG A 149 10.27 -7.82 -15.70
C ARG A 149 11.66 -7.21 -15.87
N LEU A 150 11.77 -6.07 -16.54
CA LEU A 150 13.04 -5.38 -16.75
C LEU A 150 13.65 -4.99 -15.41
N GLU A 151 12.87 -4.40 -14.50
CA GLU A 151 13.34 -4.01 -13.17
C GLU A 151 13.91 -5.18 -12.38
N ILE A 152 13.21 -6.32 -12.34
CA ILE A 152 13.67 -7.51 -11.60
C ILE A 152 14.94 -8.07 -12.27
N GLN A 153 14.99 -8.10 -13.59
CA GLN A 153 16.15 -8.59 -14.33
C GLN A 153 17.40 -7.74 -14.05
N ASP A 154 17.26 -6.43 -13.99
CA ASP A 154 18.37 -5.51 -13.77
C ASP A 154 18.83 -5.47 -12.30
N ARG A 155 17.88 -5.39 -11.37
CA ARG A 155 18.21 -5.24 -9.94
C ARG A 155 18.51 -6.56 -9.22
N TYR A 156 17.94 -7.67 -9.71
CA TYR A 156 18.05 -8.99 -9.06
C TYR A 156 18.44 -10.07 -10.09
N PRO A 157 19.59 -9.95 -10.77
CA PRO A 157 19.97 -10.82 -11.89
C PRO A 157 20.11 -12.30 -11.50
N MET A 158 20.27 -12.58 -10.20
CA MET A 158 20.38 -13.97 -9.69
C MET A 158 19.02 -14.57 -9.30
N GLN A 159 17.92 -13.82 -9.38
CA GLN A 159 16.59 -14.33 -9.07
C GLN A 159 16.02 -15.10 -10.26
N SER A 160 15.70 -16.38 -10.06
CA SER A 160 14.90 -17.14 -11.03
C SER A 160 13.45 -16.65 -11.01
N PHE A 161 12.96 -16.13 -12.13
CA PHE A 161 11.58 -15.67 -12.24
C PHE A 161 10.98 -15.91 -13.63
N VAL A 162 9.65 -15.97 -13.68
CA VAL A 162 8.87 -16.18 -14.91
C VAL A 162 7.69 -15.19 -14.93
N PRO A 163 7.65 -14.24 -15.88
CA PRO A 163 6.47 -13.41 -16.10
C PRO A 163 5.43 -14.20 -16.93
N ILE A 164 4.17 -14.14 -16.51
CA ILE A 164 3.04 -14.79 -17.16
C ILE A 164 1.91 -13.79 -17.34
N ILE A 165 1.56 -13.51 -18.59
CA ILE A 165 0.35 -12.75 -18.89
C ILE A 165 -0.85 -13.69 -18.77
N GLY A 166 -1.76 -13.38 -17.86
CA GLY A 166 -2.94 -14.18 -17.60
C GLY A 166 -3.95 -13.50 -16.68
N ASP A 167 -5.18 -13.98 -16.73
CA ASP A 167 -6.29 -13.45 -15.96
C ASP A 167 -6.77 -14.51 -14.95
N VAL A 168 -6.95 -14.13 -13.69
CA VAL A 168 -7.41 -15.03 -12.61
C VAL A 168 -8.82 -15.58 -12.85
N ARG A 169 -9.60 -14.93 -13.72
CA ARG A 169 -10.94 -15.38 -14.16
C ARG A 169 -10.88 -16.62 -15.05
N ILE A 170 -9.74 -16.88 -15.71
CA ILE A 170 -9.56 -17.94 -16.70
C ILE A 170 -8.96 -19.20 -16.05
N LYS A 171 -9.83 -20.17 -15.76
CA LYS A 171 -9.48 -21.39 -15.06
C LYS A 171 -8.34 -22.18 -15.75
N SER A 172 -8.42 -22.36 -17.07
CA SER A 172 -7.39 -23.08 -17.83
C SER A 172 -6.01 -22.42 -17.75
N ARG A 173 -5.97 -21.09 -17.61
CA ARG A 173 -4.71 -20.36 -17.45
C ARG A 173 -4.08 -20.59 -16.06
N LEU A 174 -4.92 -20.65 -15.02
CA LEU A 174 -4.49 -21.04 -13.67
C LEU A 174 -4.02 -22.49 -13.64
N GLU A 175 -4.79 -23.42 -14.21
CA GLU A 175 -4.41 -24.83 -14.32
C GLU A 175 -3.05 -25.02 -14.97
N PHE A 176 -2.78 -24.33 -16.08
CA PHE A 176 -1.46 -24.32 -16.71
C PHE A 176 -0.34 -23.89 -15.74
N VAL A 177 -0.57 -22.80 -14.99
CA VAL A 177 0.45 -22.28 -14.04
C VAL A 177 0.71 -23.28 -12.93
N PHE A 178 -0.35 -23.79 -12.30
CA PHE A 178 -0.21 -24.75 -11.19
C PHE A 178 0.40 -26.08 -11.62
N THR A 179 0.03 -26.59 -12.79
CA THR A 179 0.58 -27.85 -13.31
C THR A 179 2.04 -27.71 -13.73
N LYS A 180 2.40 -26.59 -14.40
CA LYS A 180 3.74 -26.41 -14.93
C LYS A 180 4.77 -26.03 -13.89
N TYR A 181 4.40 -25.14 -12.96
CA TYR A 181 5.36 -24.54 -12.02
C TYR A 181 5.22 -25.02 -10.59
N VAL A 182 4.12 -25.70 -10.25
CA VAL A 182 3.84 -26.29 -8.93
C VAL A 182 4.12 -25.31 -7.78
N PRO A 183 3.44 -24.13 -7.74
CA PRO A 183 3.69 -23.15 -6.71
C PRO A 183 3.38 -23.71 -5.32
N THR A 184 4.27 -23.44 -4.38
CA THR A 184 4.14 -23.87 -2.98
C THR A 184 3.62 -22.76 -2.06
N VAL A 185 3.75 -21.50 -2.50
CA VAL A 185 3.19 -20.31 -1.82
C VAL A 185 2.50 -19.43 -2.86
N VAL A 186 1.34 -18.90 -2.53
CA VAL A 186 0.56 -17.99 -3.37
C VAL A 186 0.31 -16.68 -2.65
N PHE A 187 0.71 -15.57 -3.25
CA PHE A 187 0.29 -14.22 -2.87
C PHE A 187 -0.77 -13.73 -3.86
N HIS A 188 -1.99 -13.56 -3.37
CA HIS A 188 -3.11 -13.15 -4.21
C HIS A 188 -3.41 -11.66 -4.02
N ALA A 189 -2.82 -10.83 -4.89
CA ALA A 189 -3.03 -9.38 -4.93
C ALA A 189 -3.87 -8.91 -6.15
N ALA A 190 -4.25 -9.82 -7.04
CA ALA A 190 -5.13 -9.50 -8.16
C ALA A 190 -6.55 -9.16 -7.68
N ALA A 191 -7.02 -7.95 -7.98
CA ALA A 191 -8.38 -7.52 -7.67
C ALA A 191 -8.74 -6.22 -8.41
N TYR A 192 -10.01 -5.99 -8.68
CA TYR A 192 -10.54 -4.68 -9.01
C TYR A 192 -10.82 -3.91 -7.72
N LYS A 193 -10.30 -2.68 -7.62
CA LYS A 193 -10.29 -1.88 -6.38
C LYS A 193 -11.01 -0.53 -6.47
N HIS A 194 -11.34 -0.07 -7.67
CA HIS A 194 -11.94 1.25 -7.87
C HIS A 194 -13.44 1.21 -7.61
N VAL A 195 -13.86 1.74 -6.47
CA VAL A 195 -15.27 1.73 -6.02
C VAL A 195 -16.22 2.26 -7.10
N PRO A 196 -16.02 3.44 -7.73
CA PRO A 196 -16.96 3.94 -8.72
C PRO A 196 -17.18 2.99 -9.91
N LEU A 197 -16.10 2.40 -10.42
CA LEU A 197 -16.21 1.46 -11.54
C LEU A 197 -16.92 0.17 -11.15
N MET A 198 -16.75 -0.29 -9.91
CA MET A 198 -17.41 -1.51 -9.46
C MET A 198 -18.88 -1.29 -9.13
N GLU A 199 -19.30 -0.07 -8.80
CA GLU A 199 -20.71 0.31 -8.73
C GLU A 199 -21.36 0.30 -10.12
N GLU A 200 -20.64 0.76 -11.15
CA GLU A 200 -21.10 0.76 -12.54
C GLU A 200 -21.10 -0.65 -13.16
N TYR A 201 -20.13 -1.49 -12.77
CA TYR A 201 -19.90 -2.84 -13.33
C TYR A 201 -19.81 -3.91 -12.23
N PRO A 202 -20.89 -4.17 -11.48
CA PRO A 202 -20.87 -5.09 -10.34
C PRO A 202 -20.49 -6.53 -10.69
N CYS A 203 -20.90 -7.02 -11.87
CA CYS A 203 -20.54 -8.35 -12.34
C CYS A 203 -19.03 -8.53 -12.48
N GLU A 204 -18.31 -7.49 -12.90
CA GLU A 204 -16.85 -7.56 -13.02
C GLU A 204 -16.16 -7.66 -11.67
N ALA A 205 -16.70 -7.03 -10.62
CA ALA A 205 -16.22 -7.21 -9.24
C ALA A 205 -16.43 -8.68 -8.78
N ILE A 206 -17.59 -9.27 -9.08
CA ILE A 206 -17.88 -10.68 -8.72
C ILE A 206 -16.96 -11.62 -9.49
N ARG A 207 -16.83 -11.45 -10.80
CA ARG A 207 -15.98 -12.32 -11.66
C ARG A 207 -14.51 -12.26 -11.24
N THR A 208 -14.00 -11.08 -10.89
CA THR A 208 -12.57 -10.91 -10.55
C THR A 208 -12.31 -11.17 -9.07
N ASN A 209 -13.01 -10.46 -8.17
CA ASN A 209 -12.69 -10.48 -6.76
C ASN A 209 -13.24 -11.73 -6.04
N VAL A 210 -14.39 -12.27 -6.48
CA VAL A 210 -14.99 -13.45 -5.86
C VAL A 210 -14.61 -14.72 -6.62
N ASP A 211 -14.94 -14.84 -7.90
CA ASP A 211 -14.73 -16.06 -8.66
C ASP A 211 -13.23 -16.30 -8.97
N GLY A 212 -12.48 -15.23 -9.27
CA GLY A 212 -11.02 -15.30 -9.42
C GLY A 212 -10.34 -15.80 -8.13
N THR A 213 -10.74 -15.25 -6.97
CA THR A 213 -10.23 -15.72 -5.66
C THR A 213 -10.63 -17.17 -5.39
N ARG A 214 -11.90 -17.54 -5.65
CA ARG A 214 -12.38 -18.92 -5.52
C ARG A 214 -11.55 -19.90 -6.33
N LYS A 215 -11.41 -19.64 -7.64
CA LYS A 215 -10.62 -20.51 -8.54
C LYS A 215 -9.19 -20.70 -8.06
N LEU A 216 -8.56 -19.60 -7.63
CA LEU A 216 -7.19 -19.64 -7.16
C LEU A 216 -7.05 -20.39 -5.83
N ALA A 217 -7.99 -20.21 -4.91
CA ALA A 217 -8.02 -20.91 -3.62
C ALA A 217 -8.25 -22.42 -3.83
N ASP A 218 -9.21 -22.81 -4.69
CA ASP A 218 -9.51 -24.19 -5.01
C ASP A 218 -8.30 -24.88 -5.69
N MET A 219 -7.64 -24.21 -6.63
CA MET A 219 -6.40 -24.68 -7.24
C MET A 219 -5.28 -24.87 -6.21
N SER A 220 -5.18 -23.97 -5.24
CA SER A 220 -4.19 -24.06 -4.17
C SER A 220 -4.39 -25.30 -3.30
N VAL A 221 -5.64 -25.66 -3.00
CA VAL A 221 -5.97 -26.90 -2.30
C VAL A 221 -5.65 -28.12 -3.17
N LEU A 222 -6.12 -28.11 -4.42
CA LEU A 222 -5.93 -29.23 -5.36
C LEU A 222 -4.43 -29.56 -5.57
N HIS A 223 -3.58 -28.55 -5.62
CA HIS A 223 -2.13 -28.69 -5.83
C HIS A 223 -1.30 -28.66 -4.53
N SER A 224 -1.96 -28.79 -3.37
CA SER A 224 -1.29 -28.86 -2.06
C SER A 224 -0.34 -27.68 -1.78
N VAL A 225 -0.75 -26.46 -2.13
CA VAL A 225 -0.04 -25.23 -1.78
C VAL A 225 0.08 -25.14 -0.26
N LYS A 226 1.27 -24.83 0.23
CA LYS A 226 1.51 -24.74 1.67
C LYS A 226 0.83 -23.51 2.30
N ARG A 227 0.94 -22.35 1.62
CA ARG A 227 0.39 -21.08 2.11
C ARG A 227 -0.26 -20.30 0.99
N PHE A 228 -1.45 -19.79 1.27
CA PHE A 228 -2.20 -18.88 0.40
C PHE A 228 -2.46 -17.57 1.14
N ILE A 229 -1.88 -16.49 0.66
CA ILE A 229 -1.96 -15.17 1.27
C ILE A 229 -2.87 -14.29 0.42
N MET A 230 -4.05 -13.94 0.96
CA MET A 230 -5.02 -13.06 0.31
C MET A 230 -4.83 -11.62 0.76
N ILE A 231 -4.67 -10.71 -0.20
CA ILE A 231 -4.70 -9.27 0.07
C ILE A 231 -6.14 -8.79 0.11
N SER A 232 -6.56 -8.20 1.23
CA SER A 232 -7.88 -7.60 1.42
C SER A 232 -7.77 -6.12 1.82
N THR A 233 -8.88 -5.52 2.25
CA THR A 233 -9.00 -4.08 2.44
C THR A 233 -9.91 -3.76 3.65
N ASP A 234 -9.74 -2.55 4.22
CA ASP A 234 -10.65 -1.94 5.18
C ASP A 234 -12.11 -1.86 4.66
N LYS A 235 -12.30 -1.71 3.35
CA LYS A 235 -13.62 -1.62 2.70
C LYS A 235 -14.42 -2.93 2.71
N ALA A 236 -13.79 -4.05 3.06
CA ALA A 236 -14.47 -5.33 3.33
C ALA A 236 -15.17 -5.35 4.71
N VAL A 237 -14.91 -4.35 5.56
CA VAL A 237 -15.53 -4.18 6.88
C VAL A 237 -16.80 -3.35 6.73
N ASN A 238 -17.97 -3.86 7.18
CA ASN A 238 -19.27 -3.21 7.02
C ASN A 238 -19.44 -2.61 5.61
N PRO A 239 -19.34 -3.40 4.52
CA PRO A 239 -19.23 -2.88 3.18
C PRO A 239 -20.47 -2.09 2.77
N THR A 240 -20.26 -0.87 2.27
CA THR A 240 -21.33 0.01 1.74
C THR A 240 -21.28 0.12 0.22
N ASN A 241 -20.40 -0.63 -0.43
CA ASN A 241 -20.20 -0.63 -1.88
C ASN A 241 -19.88 -2.03 -2.41
N VAL A 242 -20.08 -2.21 -3.71
CA VAL A 242 -19.90 -3.49 -4.42
C VAL A 242 -18.46 -4.01 -4.29
N MET A 243 -17.47 -3.13 -4.44
CA MET A 243 -16.06 -3.52 -4.33
C MET A 243 -15.75 -4.09 -2.95
N GLY A 244 -16.14 -3.39 -1.87
CA GLY A 244 -15.99 -3.85 -0.50
C GLY A 244 -16.75 -5.16 -0.23
N ALA A 245 -17.99 -5.25 -0.69
CA ALA A 245 -18.83 -6.47 -0.58
C ALA A 245 -18.17 -7.66 -1.29
N SER A 246 -17.66 -7.47 -2.51
CA SER A 246 -16.97 -8.54 -3.25
C SER A 246 -15.72 -9.05 -2.52
N LYS A 247 -14.93 -8.15 -1.91
CA LYS A 247 -13.76 -8.53 -1.10
C LYS A 247 -14.18 -9.26 0.19
N ARG A 248 -15.27 -8.82 0.84
CA ARG A 248 -15.81 -9.50 2.03
C ARG A 248 -16.29 -10.92 1.70
N ILE A 249 -17.00 -11.11 0.59
CA ILE A 249 -17.46 -12.43 0.14
C ILE A 249 -16.24 -13.34 -0.15
N ALA A 250 -15.20 -12.82 -0.78
CA ALA A 250 -13.96 -13.54 -1.01
C ALA A 250 -13.26 -13.95 0.30
N GLU A 251 -13.23 -13.06 1.33
CA GLU A 251 -12.74 -13.41 2.67
C GLU A 251 -13.54 -14.54 3.31
N MET A 252 -14.88 -14.47 3.23
CA MET A 252 -15.76 -15.51 3.77
C MET A 252 -15.51 -16.87 3.09
N TYR A 253 -15.34 -16.87 1.77
CA TYR A 253 -15.03 -18.07 1.01
C TYR A 253 -13.70 -18.68 1.46
N VAL A 254 -12.62 -17.89 1.43
CA VAL A 254 -11.27 -18.35 1.80
C VAL A 254 -11.23 -18.84 3.25
N GLN A 255 -11.88 -18.14 4.17
CA GLN A 255 -11.92 -18.52 5.57
C GLN A 255 -12.71 -19.80 5.81
N SER A 256 -13.92 -19.94 5.23
CA SER A 256 -14.73 -21.16 5.38
C SER A 256 -14.05 -22.36 4.72
N LEU A 257 -13.36 -22.18 3.59
CA LEU A 257 -12.54 -23.19 2.96
C LEU A 257 -11.37 -23.62 3.85
N SER A 258 -10.71 -22.66 4.51
CA SER A 258 -9.64 -22.96 5.47
C SER A 258 -10.11 -23.87 6.60
N PHE A 259 -11.25 -23.57 7.22
CA PHE A 259 -11.81 -24.40 8.30
C PHE A 259 -12.19 -25.78 7.82
N LYS A 260 -12.84 -25.90 6.65
CA LYS A 260 -13.15 -27.20 6.05
C LYS A 260 -11.91 -28.07 5.84
N ILE A 261 -10.82 -27.47 5.38
CA ILE A 261 -9.58 -28.18 5.12
C ILE A 261 -8.88 -28.58 6.41
N ASP A 262 -8.87 -27.73 7.42
CA ASP A 262 -8.27 -28.00 8.73
C ASP A 262 -8.99 -29.20 9.40
N GLU A 263 -10.31 -29.24 9.36
CA GLU A 263 -11.11 -30.39 9.80
C GLU A 263 -10.75 -31.68 9.06
N ALA A 264 -10.47 -31.60 7.75
CA ALA A 264 -10.05 -32.73 6.92
C ALA A 264 -8.54 -33.05 7.03
N ARG A 265 -7.81 -32.41 7.95
CA ARG A 265 -6.35 -32.50 8.09
C ARG A 265 -5.59 -32.17 6.80
N GLY A 266 -6.13 -31.23 6.04
CA GLY A 266 -5.48 -30.66 4.84
C GLY A 266 -4.26 -29.81 5.19
N LYS A 267 -3.46 -29.45 4.17
CA LYS A 267 -2.16 -28.82 4.37
C LYS A 267 -2.09 -27.35 4.01
N THR A 268 -3.07 -26.80 3.28
CA THR A 268 -3.02 -25.40 2.81
C THR A 268 -3.43 -24.43 3.93
N GLN A 269 -2.51 -23.56 4.31
CA GLN A 269 -2.77 -22.49 5.27
C GLN A 269 -3.26 -21.24 4.53
N PHE A 270 -4.48 -20.84 4.78
CA PHE A 270 -5.07 -19.62 4.23
C PHE A 270 -4.89 -18.46 5.20
N ILE A 271 -4.31 -17.37 4.71
CA ILE A 271 -4.00 -16.17 5.49
C ILE A 271 -4.61 -14.99 4.75
N THR A 272 -5.41 -14.19 5.43
CA THR A 272 -5.97 -12.95 4.86
C THR A 272 -5.35 -11.74 5.56
N THR A 273 -5.02 -10.69 4.80
CA THR A 273 -4.49 -9.44 5.32
C THR A 273 -5.40 -8.27 4.96
N ARG A 274 -5.82 -7.47 5.95
CA ARG A 274 -6.62 -6.26 5.80
C ARG A 274 -5.80 -5.02 6.13
N PHE A 275 -5.82 -4.06 5.24
CA PHE A 275 -5.27 -2.72 5.46
C PHE A 275 -6.01 -1.67 4.63
N GLY A 276 -5.85 -0.40 4.99
CA GLY A 276 -6.50 0.73 4.33
C GLY A 276 -5.82 1.17 3.05
N ASN A 277 -5.87 2.48 2.78
CA ASN A 277 -5.31 3.01 1.54
C ASN A 277 -3.78 2.97 1.55
N VAL A 278 -3.20 2.85 0.36
CA VAL A 278 -1.75 2.83 0.16
C VAL A 278 -1.34 4.07 -0.62
N LEU A 279 -0.39 4.82 -0.07
CA LEU A 279 0.13 6.04 -0.66
C LEU A 279 0.84 5.76 -1.98
N GLY A 280 0.63 6.63 -2.97
CA GLY A 280 1.30 6.52 -4.26
C GLY A 280 0.85 5.34 -5.13
N SER A 281 -0.19 4.58 -4.73
CA SER A 281 -0.72 3.50 -5.56
C SER A 281 -1.42 4.04 -6.83
N ASN A 282 -1.40 3.24 -7.89
CA ASN A 282 -2.01 3.61 -9.18
C ASN A 282 -3.49 4.00 -9.02
N GLY A 283 -3.86 5.13 -9.61
CA GLY A 283 -5.23 5.68 -9.52
C GLY A 283 -5.63 6.19 -8.14
N SER A 284 -4.67 6.40 -7.21
CA SER A 284 -4.94 6.92 -5.88
C SER A 284 -5.28 8.41 -5.87
N VAL A 285 -5.86 8.87 -4.76
CA VAL A 285 -6.17 10.28 -4.54
C VAL A 285 -4.93 11.18 -4.63
N VAL A 286 -3.76 10.71 -4.19
CA VAL A 286 -2.49 11.44 -4.28
C VAL A 286 -2.09 11.69 -5.73
N ALA A 287 -2.15 10.66 -6.58
CA ALA A 287 -1.84 10.81 -7.99
C ALA A 287 -2.82 11.77 -8.69
N ARG A 288 -4.11 11.72 -8.34
CA ARG A 288 -5.12 12.63 -8.87
C ARG A 288 -4.87 14.08 -8.44
N PHE A 289 -4.57 14.32 -7.16
CA PHE A 289 -4.27 15.67 -6.66
C PHE A 289 -3.03 16.24 -7.32
N ARG A 290 -1.96 15.46 -7.46
CA ARG A 290 -0.75 15.88 -8.17
C ARG A 290 -1.04 16.33 -9.59
N GLU A 291 -1.85 15.58 -10.33
CA GLU A 291 -2.23 15.95 -11.69
C GLU A 291 -3.14 17.19 -11.74
N GLN A 292 -4.08 17.34 -10.80
CA GLN A 292 -4.93 18.53 -10.72
C GLN A 292 -4.11 19.78 -10.38
N ILE A 293 -3.16 19.69 -9.43
CA ILE A 293 -2.25 20.79 -9.07
C ILE A 293 -1.40 21.19 -10.28
N ARG A 294 -0.81 20.22 -10.99
CA ARG A 294 0.00 20.46 -12.20
C ARG A 294 -0.77 21.20 -13.30
N ARG A 295 -2.09 21.01 -13.37
CA ARG A 295 -2.98 21.71 -14.32
C ARG A 295 -3.47 23.06 -13.82
N GLY A 296 -3.07 23.51 -12.64
CA GLY A 296 -3.54 24.75 -12.04
C GLY A 296 -4.84 24.63 -11.24
N GLY A 297 -5.29 23.42 -10.95
CA GLY A 297 -6.49 23.12 -10.16
C GLY A 297 -7.81 23.11 -10.95
N PRO A 298 -8.95 23.11 -10.28
CA PRO A 298 -9.09 22.97 -8.82
C PRO A 298 -8.77 21.53 -8.35
N VAL A 299 -8.35 21.40 -7.08
CA VAL A 299 -8.22 20.10 -6.42
C VAL A 299 -9.59 19.69 -5.88
N THR A 300 -10.07 18.51 -6.30
CA THR A 300 -11.42 18.02 -5.99
C THR A 300 -11.39 17.01 -4.86
N VAL A 301 -12.02 17.34 -3.73
CA VAL A 301 -12.23 16.47 -2.56
C VAL A 301 -13.72 16.13 -2.49
N THR A 302 -14.07 14.90 -2.10
CA THR A 302 -15.49 14.49 -2.09
C THR A 302 -16.26 15.08 -0.91
N HIS A 303 -15.64 15.25 0.27
CA HIS A 303 -16.31 15.88 1.42
C HIS A 303 -15.26 16.57 2.32
N PRO A 304 -15.58 17.72 2.96
CA PRO A 304 -14.63 18.43 3.83
C PRO A 304 -14.16 17.58 5.01
N ASP A 305 -15.00 16.69 5.53
CA ASP A 305 -14.70 15.85 6.71
C ASP A 305 -14.45 14.38 6.37
N ILE A 306 -13.96 14.11 5.17
CA ILE A 306 -13.58 12.76 4.80
C ILE A 306 -12.18 12.42 5.32
N PHE A 307 -12.07 11.28 5.99
CA PHE A 307 -10.83 10.75 6.52
C PHE A 307 -10.47 9.41 5.88
N ARG A 308 -9.18 9.15 5.73
CA ARG A 308 -8.66 7.85 5.29
C ARG A 308 -7.42 7.47 6.08
N TYR A 309 -7.29 6.17 6.30
CA TYR A 309 -6.03 5.61 6.78
C TYR A 309 -5.09 5.41 5.60
N PHE A 310 -3.82 5.72 5.82
CA PHE A 310 -2.79 5.53 4.80
C PHE A 310 -1.60 4.76 5.35
N MET A 311 -0.99 3.97 4.49
CA MET A 311 0.27 3.28 4.71
C MET A 311 1.13 3.42 3.46
N THR A 312 2.44 3.32 3.57
CA THR A 312 3.31 3.27 2.39
C THR A 312 3.22 1.90 1.71
N ILE A 313 3.46 1.83 0.39
CA ILE A 313 3.49 0.55 -0.35
C ILE A 313 4.52 -0.40 0.27
N PRO A 314 5.79 0.02 0.51
CA PRO A 314 6.77 -0.84 1.17
C PRO A 314 6.33 -1.29 2.57
N GLY A 315 5.70 -0.40 3.36
CA GLY A 315 5.21 -0.74 4.69
C GLY A 315 4.15 -1.84 4.67
N ALA A 316 3.12 -1.67 3.82
CA ALA A 316 2.06 -2.67 3.65
C ALA A 316 2.62 -4.02 3.17
N SER A 317 3.50 -4.00 2.17
CA SER A 317 4.08 -5.22 1.60
C SER A 317 5.00 -5.95 2.59
N ARG A 318 5.75 -5.23 3.41
CA ARG A 318 6.54 -5.82 4.51
C ARG A 318 5.64 -6.52 5.53
N LEU A 319 4.53 -5.90 5.96
CA LEU A 319 3.59 -6.53 6.88
C LEU A 319 2.88 -7.75 6.27
N VAL A 320 2.63 -7.75 4.96
CA VAL A 320 2.12 -8.94 4.25
C VAL A 320 3.13 -10.09 4.32
N LEU A 321 4.42 -9.84 4.13
CA LEU A 321 5.46 -10.85 4.28
C LEU A 321 5.61 -11.33 5.73
N GLU A 322 5.54 -10.42 6.70
CA GLU A 322 5.55 -10.78 8.13
C GLU A 322 4.35 -11.67 8.50
N ALA A 323 3.16 -11.41 7.94
CA ALA A 323 1.96 -12.22 8.16
C ALA A 323 2.16 -13.68 7.72
N VAL A 324 3.03 -13.97 6.75
CA VAL A 324 3.37 -15.34 6.31
C VAL A 324 4.02 -16.15 7.44
N THR A 325 4.85 -15.50 8.26
CA THR A 325 5.55 -16.17 9.38
C THR A 325 4.66 -16.32 10.62
N LEU A 326 3.63 -15.47 10.73
CA LEU A 326 2.69 -15.46 11.85
C LEU A 326 1.49 -16.40 11.64
N GLY A 327 1.09 -16.61 10.38
CA GLY A 327 -0.14 -17.32 10.03
C GLY A 327 -0.04 -18.83 10.26
N ARG A 328 -1.13 -19.42 10.73
CA ARG A 328 -1.30 -20.85 10.95
C ARG A 328 -2.44 -21.44 10.12
N GLY A 329 -3.28 -20.56 9.54
CA GLY A 329 -4.44 -20.88 8.70
C GLY A 329 -5.76 -20.38 9.28
N GLY A 330 -6.57 -19.72 8.46
CA GLY A 330 -7.89 -19.17 8.81
C GLY A 330 -7.86 -17.79 9.46
N GLU A 331 -6.69 -17.20 9.69
CA GLU A 331 -6.58 -15.87 10.29
C GLU A 331 -6.88 -14.76 9.30
N ILE A 332 -7.47 -13.68 9.82
CA ILE A 332 -7.54 -12.38 9.18
C ILE A 332 -6.66 -11.42 9.97
N PHE A 333 -5.52 -11.07 9.41
CA PHE A 333 -4.62 -10.08 9.99
C PHE A 333 -5.06 -8.67 9.63
N VAL A 334 -5.16 -7.80 10.61
CA VAL A 334 -5.45 -6.38 10.47
C VAL A 334 -4.20 -5.59 10.81
N PHE A 335 -3.78 -4.72 9.90
CA PHE A 335 -2.60 -3.91 10.12
C PHE A 335 -2.94 -2.59 10.82
N ASP A 336 -2.11 -2.19 11.77
CA ASP A 336 -2.20 -0.89 12.42
C ASP A 336 -1.88 0.20 11.40
N MET A 337 -2.89 0.95 11.05
CA MET A 337 -2.82 2.03 10.06
C MET A 337 -2.38 3.37 10.66
N GLY A 338 -2.15 3.45 11.97
CA GLY A 338 -1.90 4.70 12.71
C GLY A 338 -3.04 5.69 12.56
N GLU A 339 -2.76 6.99 12.70
CA GLU A 339 -3.78 8.04 12.71
C GLU A 339 -4.44 8.25 11.34
N PRO A 340 -5.76 8.50 11.30
CA PRO A 340 -6.45 8.83 10.06
C PRO A 340 -6.06 10.22 9.56
N VAL A 341 -6.03 10.40 8.24
CA VAL A 341 -5.66 11.65 7.57
C VAL A 341 -6.90 12.30 6.96
N LYS A 342 -7.14 13.57 7.27
CA LYS A 342 -8.17 14.37 6.63
C LYS A 342 -7.76 14.70 5.20
N ILE A 343 -8.59 14.31 4.23
CA ILE A 343 -8.22 14.41 2.81
C ILE A 343 -8.11 15.85 2.34
N ALA A 344 -8.96 16.75 2.89
CA ALA A 344 -8.88 18.18 2.59
C ALA A 344 -7.55 18.82 3.05
N ASP A 345 -7.04 18.40 4.21
CA ASP A 345 -5.75 18.91 4.71
C ASP A 345 -4.57 18.34 3.91
N MET A 346 -4.67 17.07 3.51
CA MET A 346 -3.70 16.47 2.59
C MET A 346 -3.66 17.23 1.24
N ALA A 347 -4.82 17.59 0.69
CA ALA A 347 -4.90 18.37 -0.55
C ALA A 347 -4.19 19.73 -0.40
N ARG A 348 -4.45 20.47 0.69
CA ARG A 348 -3.78 21.77 0.95
C ARG A 348 -2.27 21.61 1.10
N ARG A 349 -1.82 20.61 1.85
CA ARG A 349 -0.38 20.32 1.99
C ARG A 349 0.29 19.98 0.66
N MET A 350 -0.38 19.24 -0.21
CA MET A 350 0.14 18.94 -1.55
C MET A 350 0.26 20.18 -2.43
N ILE A 351 -0.69 21.12 -2.32
CA ILE A 351 -0.61 22.44 -3.01
C ILE A 351 0.60 23.22 -2.50
N GLN A 352 0.79 23.29 -1.18
CA GLN A 352 1.94 23.96 -0.56
C GLN A 352 3.29 23.32 -0.97
N LEU A 353 3.36 21.98 -1.01
CA LEU A 353 4.56 21.27 -1.49
C LEU A 353 4.89 21.58 -2.96
N ALA A 354 3.89 21.93 -3.77
CA ALA A 354 4.10 22.39 -5.14
C ALA A 354 4.48 23.88 -5.23
N GLY A 355 4.76 24.56 -4.10
CA GLY A 355 5.10 25.97 -4.06
C GLY A 355 3.93 26.91 -4.36
N LEU A 356 2.70 26.45 -4.17
CA LEU A 356 1.48 27.21 -4.47
C LEU A 356 0.67 27.49 -3.20
N ILE A 357 -0.12 28.55 -3.23
CA ILE A 357 -0.95 28.98 -2.09
C ILE A 357 -2.33 28.33 -2.22
N PRO A 358 -2.74 27.48 -1.23
CA PRO A 358 -4.06 26.87 -1.21
C PRO A 358 -5.17 27.92 -1.14
N ASP A 359 -6.26 27.65 -1.84
CA ASP A 359 -7.47 28.46 -1.92
C ASP A 359 -7.31 29.85 -2.60
N GLU A 360 -6.06 30.30 -2.85
CA GLU A 360 -5.74 31.51 -3.64
C GLU A 360 -5.34 31.14 -5.07
N GLN A 361 -4.20 30.45 -5.24
CA GLN A 361 -3.69 30.05 -6.55
C GLN A 361 -4.29 28.74 -7.05
N VAL A 362 -4.53 27.80 -6.13
CA VAL A 362 -5.20 26.52 -6.43
C VAL A 362 -6.33 26.29 -5.42
N LYS A 363 -7.57 26.32 -5.90
CA LYS A 363 -8.76 26.11 -5.06
C LYS A 363 -8.94 24.63 -4.71
N VAL A 364 -9.37 24.38 -3.46
CA VAL A 364 -9.89 23.08 -3.03
C VAL A 364 -11.42 23.12 -3.11
N VAL A 365 -12.02 22.27 -3.93
CA VAL A 365 -13.48 22.22 -4.15
C VAL A 365 -14.06 20.90 -3.65
N PHE A 366 -15.30 20.94 -3.16
CA PHE A 366 -15.99 19.77 -2.63
C PHE A 366 -17.08 19.31 -3.61
N ALA A 367 -16.95 18.07 -4.09
CA ALA A 367 -17.80 17.52 -5.14
C ALA A 367 -19.00 16.71 -4.63
N GLY A 368 -19.12 16.49 -3.32
CA GLY A 368 -20.08 15.57 -2.72
C GLY A 368 -19.53 14.12 -2.64
N LEU A 369 -20.07 13.36 -1.67
CA LEU A 369 -19.74 11.93 -1.53
C LEU A 369 -20.25 11.15 -2.75
N ARG A 370 -19.47 10.18 -3.18
CA ARG A 370 -19.84 9.24 -4.23
C ARG A 370 -20.74 8.13 -3.68
N PRO A 371 -21.55 7.47 -4.51
CA PRO A 371 -22.28 6.27 -4.10
C PRO A 371 -21.34 5.24 -3.45
N GLY A 372 -21.74 4.72 -2.29
CA GLY A 372 -20.95 3.75 -1.53
C GLY A 372 -19.70 4.28 -0.81
N GLU A 373 -19.39 5.57 -0.90
CA GLU A 373 -18.25 6.16 -0.21
C GLU A 373 -18.58 6.49 1.25
N LYS A 374 -17.75 6.00 2.20
CA LYS A 374 -17.85 6.31 3.63
C LYS A 374 -17.10 7.60 3.96
N LEU A 375 -17.58 8.38 4.95
CA LEU A 375 -16.81 9.48 5.54
C LEU A 375 -15.58 8.95 6.29
N TYR A 376 -15.77 7.87 7.05
CA TYR A 376 -14.73 7.19 7.82
C TYR A 376 -14.69 5.72 7.42
N GLU A 377 -13.51 5.18 7.15
CA GLU A 377 -13.31 3.77 6.94
C GLU A 377 -13.03 3.07 8.28
N GLU A 378 -13.52 1.85 8.42
CA GLU A 378 -13.40 1.03 9.60
C GLU A 378 -12.42 -0.11 9.37
N LEU A 379 -11.57 -0.40 10.34
CA LEU A 379 -10.65 -1.54 10.27
C LEU A 379 -11.29 -2.83 10.81
N LEU A 380 -12.31 -2.68 11.66
CA LEU A 380 -13.05 -3.74 12.34
C LEU A 380 -14.53 -3.38 12.40
N THR A 381 -15.41 -4.38 12.44
CA THR A 381 -16.83 -4.19 12.78
C THR A 381 -17.00 -4.07 14.30
N ASP A 382 -18.16 -3.57 14.77
CA ASP A 382 -18.48 -3.48 16.21
C ASP A 382 -18.47 -4.84 16.92
N SER A 383 -18.71 -5.92 16.17
CA SER A 383 -18.71 -7.32 16.67
C SER A 383 -17.34 -8.01 16.56
N GLU A 384 -16.38 -7.40 15.85
CA GLU A 384 -15.02 -7.91 15.72
C GLU A 384 -14.13 -7.32 16.81
N PHE A 385 -13.32 -8.15 17.45
CA PHE A 385 -12.24 -7.72 18.32
C PHE A 385 -10.91 -8.30 17.83
N THR A 386 -9.82 -7.71 18.28
CA THR A 386 -8.49 -8.16 17.83
C THR A 386 -7.70 -8.78 18.97
N VAL A 387 -6.88 -9.75 18.61
CA VAL A 387 -5.86 -10.33 19.48
C VAL A 387 -4.48 -9.84 18.98
N PRO A 388 -3.58 -9.40 19.86
CA PRO A 388 -2.23 -9.01 19.47
C PRO A 388 -1.44 -10.20 18.93
N THR A 389 -0.49 -9.91 18.05
CA THR A 389 0.55 -10.86 17.62
C THR A 389 1.89 -10.45 18.23
N ARG A 390 2.95 -11.20 17.94
CA ARG A 390 4.31 -10.80 18.31
C ARG A 390 4.79 -9.52 17.59
N HIS A 391 4.18 -9.18 16.43
CA HIS A 391 4.49 -7.96 15.69
C HIS A 391 3.52 -6.84 16.11
N PRO A 392 4.03 -5.67 16.62
CA PRO A 392 3.18 -4.62 17.21
C PRO A 392 2.18 -4.01 16.21
N LYS A 393 2.49 -4.02 14.92
CA LYS A 393 1.64 -3.47 13.86
C LYS A 393 0.69 -4.49 13.22
N ILE A 394 0.65 -5.75 13.70
CA ILE A 394 -0.22 -6.81 13.17
C ILE A 394 -1.09 -7.36 14.31
N ARG A 395 -2.39 -7.37 14.10
CA ARG A 395 -3.37 -7.97 15.01
C ARG A 395 -4.21 -9.01 14.28
N ILE A 396 -4.73 -10.01 14.98
CA ILE A 396 -5.64 -11.01 14.42
C ILE A 396 -7.07 -10.57 14.70
N ALA A 397 -7.90 -10.40 13.67
CA ALA A 397 -9.31 -10.16 13.82
C ALA A 397 -10.03 -11.45 14.22
N LYS A 398 -10.83 -11.41 15.27
CA LYS A 398 -11.78 -12.45 15.64
C LYS A 398 -13.09 -12.16 14.93
N VAL A 399 -13.32 -12.85 13.83
CA VAL A 399 -14.50 -12.67 12.98
C VAL A 399 -15.45 -13.83 13.13
N ARG A 400 -16.71 -13.64 12.74
CA ARG A 400 -17.71 -14.72 12.68
C ARG A 400 -17.23 -15.82 11.75
N ARG A 401 -17.38 -17.07 12.18
CA ARG A 401 -17.18 -18.24 11.33
C ARG A 401 -18.46 -18.52 10.55
N TYR A 402 -18.27 -18.95 9.30
CA TYR A 402 -19.35 -19.32 8.41
C TYR A 402 -19.19 -20.77 7.99
N GLU A 403 -20.31 -21.47 7.87
CA GLU A 403 -20.33 -22.84 7.42
C GLU A 403 -19.99 -22.94 5.93
N TRP A 404 -19.09 -23.87 5.61
CA TRP A 404 -18.60 -24.05 4.24
C TRP A 404 -19.73 -24.22 3.21
N ASN A 405 -20.70 -25.12 3.50
CA ASN A 405 -21.78 -25.44 2.55
C ASN A 405 -22.66 -24.22 2.26
N GLU A 406 -22.93 -23.40 3.26
CA GLU A 406 -23.68 -22.16 3.08
C GLU A 406 -22.94 -21.17 2.18
N VAL A 407 -21.66 -20.92 2.50
CA VAL A 407 -20.84 -19.96 1.76
C VAL A 407 -20.60 -20.42 0.32
N SER A 408 -20.20 -21.69 0.13
CA SER A 408 -19.92 -22.21 -1.21
C SER A 408 -21.15 -22.17 -2.10
N THR A 409 -22.32 -22.58 -1.59
CA THR A 409 -23.58 -22.54 -2.34
C THR A 409 -23.99 -21.10 -2.70
N ALA A 410 -23.86 -20.17 -1.75
CA ALA A 410 -24.19 -18.77 -1.99
C ALA A 410 -23.24 -18.13 -3.02
N VAL A 411 -21.94 -18.42 -2.94
CA VAL A 411 -20.92 -17.96 -3.90
C VAL A 411 -21.18 -18.53 -5.29
N ASP A 412 -21.47 -19.83 -5.40
CA ASP A 412 -21.81 -20.46 -6.69
C ASP A 412 -23.05 -19.84 -7.35
N LYS A 413 -24.08 -19.52 -6.53
CA LYS A 413 -25.26 -18.82 -7.02
C LYS A 413 -24.92 -17.42 -7.52
N LEU A 414 -24.13 -16.67 -6.73
CA LEU A 414 -23.73 -15.30 -7.08
C LEU A 414 -22.91 -15.26 -8.37
N ILE A 415 -21.99 -16.20 -8.57
CA ILE A 415 -21.16 -16.28 -9.77
C ILE A 415 -22.03 -16.55 -11.02
N ARG A 416 -22.95 -17.51 -10.94
CA ARG A 416 -23.91 -17.78 -12.04
C ARG A 416 -24.77 -16.57 -12.40
N MET A 417 -25.08 -15.70 -11.44
CA MET A 417 -25.84 -14.47 -11.71
C MET A 417 -24.97 -13.39 -12.37
N ALA A 418 -23.66 -13.49 -12.24
CA ALA A 418 -22.70 -12.55 -12.82
C ALA A 418 -22.14 -12.99 -14.19
N GLU A 419 -22.39 -14.22 -14.62
CA GLU A 419 -22.08 -14.74 -15.97
C GLU A 419 -23.00 -14.14 -17.03
#